data_05497aba44f92e929dc069f946df67e1
#
_entry.id   05497aba44f92e929dc069f946df67e1
#
_cell.length_a   1.000
_cell.length_b   1.000
_cell.length_c   1.000
_cell.angle_alpha   90.00
_cell.angle_beta   90.00
_cell.angle_gamma   90.00
#
_symmetry.space_group_name_H-M   'P 1'
#
loop_
_entity.id
_entity.type
_entity.pdbx_description
1 polymer ?
#
loop_
_entity_poly.entity_id
_entity_poly.type
_entity_poly.pdbx_seq_one_letter_code
_entity_poly.pdbx_strand_id
1 'polypeptide(L)'
;MPLPNLWGLYNLRSSPFFQATLRADSDATPLRLFVGRQRERQLLLTTIGSSASSRQAVAGRPGIGKTTLVQTVKADAQAAGYWSSNEIIPISADGANEQLLGQLLSGVYDAVLANCPTAAGPEVEAAQQLVRSLRLRGGGLTVSAFGVGIGGSQSESVATPPGALLLDGPRVLRDLLRYALGRGARGIVLHLNNLENLSEADASRAADLLRGIRDQALLHDGLHLIVVGTVVQSHTQIRSVFSDPLVLEPLELAAVMQLLAHRYEALQLDPARPWRPPVAEPVVQKLYELFRGDLRGLLKALEDGITALLGLTSAGADVAPVGLDDLLLTLRQRNQAELQDQLGESAWERLVAWAQVDPASMQTQAQLVALWAVKQPSVSQTLQQLIEAGAVEALPRRGREAIRYLMTGTARLAL
;
A
#
# COMPACT_ATOMS: atom_id res chain seq x y z
N MET A 1 -20.83 -29.76 -5.55
CA MET A 1 -19.47 -30.13 -5.13
C MET A 1 -18.75 -28.87 -4.72
N PRO A 2 -18.02 -28.83 -3.59
CA PRO A 2 -17.14 -27.72 -3.29
C PRO A 2 -16.06 -27.59 -4.39
N LEU A 3 -15.63 -26.35 -4.65
CA LEU A 3 -14.53 -26.11 -5.59
C LEU A 3 -13.22 -26.73 -5.04
N PRO A 4 -12.35 -27.24 -5.93
CA PRO A 4 -11.08 -27.79 -5.50
C PRO A 4 -10.21 -26.70 -4.83
N ASN A 5 -9.63 -27.04 -3.67
CA ASN A 5 -8.73 -26.17 -2.95
C ASN A 5 -7.31 -26.76 -2.98
N LEU A 6 -6.43 -26.19 -3.78
CA LEU A 6 -5.02 -26.56 -3.89
C LEU A 6 -4.32 -26.57 -2.51
N TRP A 7 -4.61 -25.57 -1.68
CA TRP A 7 -3.95 -25.38 -0.38
C TRP A 7 -4.38 -26.44 0.64
N GLY A 8 -5.51 -27.12 0.41
CA GLY A 8 -5.96 -28.27 1.19
C GLY A 8 -4.96 -29.42 1.18
N LEU A 9 -4.08 -29.55 0.16
CA LEU A 9 -2.98 -30.50 0.11
C LEU A 9 -1.98 -30.33 1.27
N TYR A 10 -1.90 -29.11 1.79
CA TYR A 10 -1.01 -28.71 2.90
C TYR A 10 -1.76 -28.45 4.21
N ASN A 11 -3.02 -28.85 4.28
CA ASN A 11 -3.93 -28.56 5.38
C ASN A 11 -4.14 -27.04 5.62
N LEU A 12 -4.25 -26.27 4.53
CA LEU A 12 -4.54 -24.84 4.57
C LEU A 12 -5.89 -24.54 3.90
N ARG A 13 -6.68 -23.62 4.48
CA ARG A 13 -8.00 -23.24 3.96
C ARG A 13 -7.94 -22.32 2.72
N SER A 14 -6.83 -21.61 2.53
CA SER A 14 -6.61 -20.70 1.39
C SER A 14 -5.11 -20.46 1.19
N SER A 15 -4.76 -19.70 0.13
CA SER A 15 -3.36 -19.30 -0.13
C SER A 15 -2.75 -18.58 1.07
N PRO A 16 -1.58 -19.00 1.57
CA PRO A 16 -0.83 -18.25 2.58
C PRO A 16 -0.01 -17.09 1.97
N PHE A 17 0.10 -17.03 0.65
CA PHE A 17 0.93 -16.07 -0.07
C PHE A 17 0.16 -14.84 -0.57
N PHE A 18 -1.03 -14.61 -0.03
CA PHE A 18 -1.86 -13.46 -0.39
C PHE A 18 -1.10 -12.13 -0.21
N GLN A 19 -1.34 -11.20 -1.16
CA GLN A 19 -0.67 -9.90 -1.25
C GLN A 19 -1.56 -8.75 -0.78
N ALA A 20 -2.81 -9.05 -0.46
CA ALA A 20 -3.76 -8.06 0.02
C ALA A 20 -3.27 -7.41 1.33
N THR A 21 -3.55 -6.12 1.47
CA THR A 21 -3.26 -5.39 2.71
C THR A 21 -4.03 -6.01 3.87
N LEU A 22 -3.36 -6.22 5.00
CA LEU A 22 -4.00 -6.68 6.22
C LEU A 22 -4.95 -5.60 6.74
N ARG A 23 -6.13 -6.02 7.22
CA ARG A 23 -7.19 -5.13 7.71
C ARG A 23 -7.71 -5.58 9.07
N ALA A 24 -8.18 -4.62 9.86
CA ALA A 24 -8.77 -4.90 11.17
C ALA A 24 -10.12 -5.62 11.08
N ASP A 25 -10.87 -5.37 10.00
CA ASP A 25 -12.22 -5.87 9.75
C ASP A 25 -12.27 -7.09 8.80
N SER A 26 -11.13 -7.72 8.53
CA SER A 26 -11.04 -8.84 7.59
C SER A 26 -10.73 -10.16 8.29
N ASP A 27 -11.61 -11.14 8.13
CA ASP A 27 -11.36 -12.52 8.55
C ASP A 27 -10.32 -13.23 7.67
N ALA A 28 -10.26 -12.84 6.39
CA ALA A 28 -9.34 -13.43 5.43
C ALA A 28 -7.90 -12.92 5.58
N THR A 29 -7.75 -11.63 5.93
CA THR A 29 -6.44 -10.97 6.05
C THR A 29 -6.33 -10.14 7.34
N PRO A 30 -6.46 -10.77 8.53
CA PRO A 30 -6.49 -10.04 9.79
C PRO A 30 -5.13 -9.44 10.16
N LEU A 31 -5.15 -8.30 10.84
CA LEU A 31 -3.93 -7.59 11.29
C LEU A 31 -3.03 -8.44 12.21
N ARG A 32 -3.58 -9.45 12.90
CA ARG A 32 -2.78 -10.38 13.73
C ARG A 32 -1.70 -11.13 12.93
N LEU A 33 -1.81 -11.19 11.59
CA LEU A 33 -0.81 -11.78 10.70
C LEU A 33 0.36 -10.84 10.41
N PHE A 34 0.36 -9.63 10.96
CA PHE A 34 1.46 -8.68 10.82
C PHE A 34 2.65 -9.12 11.69
N VAL A 35 3.81 -9.24 11.06
CA VAL A 35 5.06 -9.65 11.72
C VAL A 35 6.15 -8.61 11.48
N GLY A 36 6.98 -8.42 12.49
CA GLY A 36 8.09 -7.46 12.44
C GLY A 36 7.66 -6.01 12.65
N ARG A 37 8.53 -5.08 12.37
CA ARG A 37 8.27 -3.63 12.41
C ARG A 37 7.89 -3.07 13.81
N GLN A 38 8.23 -3.76 14.90
CA GLN A 38 7.88 -3.28 16.24
C GLN A 38 8.48 -1.91 16.55
N ARG A 39 9.73 -1.66 16.12
CA ARG A 39 10.39 -0.37 16.32
C ARG A 39 9.69 0.76 15.58
N GLU A 40 9.38 0.54 14.30
CA GLU A 40 8.70 1.52 13.45
C GLU A 40 7.28 1.79 13.96
N ARG A 41 6.55 0.73 14.32
CA ARG A 41 5.22 0.80 14.93
C ARG A 41 5.24 1.60 16.24
N GLN A 42 6.19 1.30 17.14
CA GLN A 42 6.32 2.02 18.40
C GLN A 42 6.66 3.49 18.19
N LEU A 43 7.52 3.82 17.25
CA LEU A 43 7.89 5.20 16.93
C LEU A 43 6.67 6.02 16.48
N LEU A 44 5.86 5.48 15.56
CA LEU A 44 4.64 6.14 15.09
C LEU A 44 3.63 6.33 16.22
N LEU A 45 3.41 5.32 17.07
CA LEU A 45 2.51 5.40 18.21
C LEU A 45 2.98 6.39 19.27
N THR A 46 4.29 6.42 19.56
CA THR A 46 4.86 7.36 20.51
C THR A 46 4.65 8.80 20.05
N THR A 47 4.84 9.07 18.75
CA THR A 47 4.61 10.40 18.19
C THR A 47 3.12 10.80 18.29
N ILE A 48 2.18 9.88 18.02
CA ILE A 48 0.75 10.12 18.20
C ILE A 48 0.44 10.41 19.67
N GLY A 49 0.92 9.60 20.58
CA GLY A 49 0.63 9.72 22.02
C GLY A 49 1.26 10.91 22.72
N SER A 50 2.30 11.49 22.15
CA SER A 50 3.07 12.60 22.73
C SER A 50 2.72 13.98 22.19
N SER A 51 1.79 14.08 21.24
CA SER A 51 1.48 15.34 20.54
C SER A 51 -0.03 15.61 20.54
N ALA A 52 -0.43 16.86 20.62
CA ALA A 52 -1.83 17.25 20.41
C ALA A 52 -2.30 16.99 18.97
N SER A 53 -1.40 17.09 18.01
CA SER A 53 -1.59 16.70 16.60
C SER A 53 -0.27 16.22 16.01
N SER A 54 -0.30 15.36 15.00
CA SER A 54 0.92 14.89 14.34
C SER A 54 0.73 14.68 12.85
N ARG A 55 1.79 14.88 12.09
CA ARG A 55 1.84 14.67 10.64
C ARG A 55 3.09 13.86 10.35
N GLN A 56 2.91 12.57 10.25
CA GLN A 56 3.97 11.61 10.09
C GLN A 56 4.04 11.11 8.65
N ALA A 57 5.22 10.77 8.20
CA ALA A 57 5.47 10.26 6.86
C ALA A 57 6.14 8.88 6.93
N VAL A 58 5.63 7.93 6.15
CA VAL A 58 6.21 6.60 6.01
C VAL A 58 6.63 6.40 4.55
N ALA A 59 7.92 6.22 4.36
CA ALA A 59 8.53 6.02 3.05
C ALA A 59 9.10 4.61 2.90
N GLY A 60 9.39 4.20 1.67
CA GLY A 60 10.01 2.92 1.36
C GLY A 60 9.56 2.41 0.00
N ARG A 61 10.22 1.37 -0.50
CA ARG A 61 9.91 0.79 -1.81
C ARG A 61 8.48 0.23 -1.88
N PRO A 62 7.87 0.12 -3.07
CA PRO A 62 6.62 -0.61 -3.26
C PRO A 62 6.72 -2.04 -2.69
N GLY A 63 5.61 -2.59 -2.20
CA GLY A 63 5.57 -3.97 -1.70
C GLY A 63 6.17 -4.23 -0.30
N ILE A 64 6.83 -3.22 0.34
CA ILE A 64 7.56 -3.40 1.61
C ILE A 64 6.66 -3.46 2.87
N GLY A 65 5.35 -3.24 2.72
CA GLY A 65 4.39 -3.33 3.82
C GLY A 65 4.04 -2.00 4.52
N LYS A 66 4.28 -0.83 3.88
CA LYS A 66 3.94 0.49 4.42
C LYS A 66 2.49 0.62 4.87
N THR A 67 1.56 0.32 3.95
CA THR A 67 0.12 0.40 4.21
C THR A 67 -0.31 -0.50 5.36
N THR A 68 0.21 -1.73 5.42
CA THR A 68 -0.07 -2.68 6.50
C THR A 68 0.44 -2.17 7.85
N LEU A 69 1.64 -1.59 7.89
CA LEU A 69 2.18 -0.96 9.11
C LEU A 69 1.22 0.14 9.61
N VAL A 70 0.77 1.03 8.72
CA VAL A 70 -0.14 2.12 9.12
C VAL A 70 -1.50 1.59 9.58
N GLN A 71 -2.05 0.55 8.95
CA GLN A 71 -3.29 -0.09 9.42
C GLN A 71 -3.11 -0.71 10.82
N THR A 72 -1.96 -1.33 11.09
CA THR A 72 -1.64 -1.86 12.42
C THR A 72 -1.53 -0.75 13.46
N VAL A 73 -0.84 0.36 13.13
CA VAL A 73 -0.74 1.54 14.00
C VAL A 73 -2.12 2.14 14.29
N LYS A 74 -3.01 2.21 13.29
CA LYS A 74 -4.39 2.69 13.49
C LYS A 74 -5.16 1.80 14.47
N ALA A 75 -5.07 0.48 14.33
CA ALA A 75 -5.73 -0.46 15.24
C ALA A 75 -5.20 -0.34 16.68
N ASP A 76 -3.88 -0.18 16.85
CA ASP A 76 -3.29 0.05 18.17
C ASP A 76 -3.71 1.38 18.78
N ALA A 77 -3.75 2.43 17.98
CA ALA A 77 -4.23 3.73 18.41
C ALA A 77 -5.71 3.65 18.84
N GLN A 78 -6.54 2.90 18.10
CA GLN A 78 -7.94 2.66 18.50
C GLN A 78 -8.03 1.94 19.86
N ALA A 79 -7.23 0.90 20.07
CA ALA A 79 -7.15 0.20 21.36
C ALA A 79 -6.69 1.13 22.50
N ALA A 80 -5.93 2.20 22.18
CA ALA A 80 -5.48 3.23 23.11
C ALA A 80 -6.47 4.42 23.25
N GLY A 81 -7.68 4.34 22.67
CA GLY A 81 -8.72 5.37 22.78
C GLY A 81 -8.67 6.48 21.74
N TYR A 82 -7.86 6.35 20.67
CA TYR A 82 -7.96 7.19 19.49
C TYR A 82 -9.06 6.66 18.57
N TRP A 83 -9.68 7.52 17.79
CA TRP A 83 -10.66 7.10 16.80
C TRP A 83 -10.01 6.99 15.41
N SER A 84 -10.44 6.03 14.63
CA SER A 84 -10.01 5.82 13.26
C SER A 84 -11.09 5.08 12.47
N SER A 85 -11.03 5.15 11.16
CA SER A 85 -11.83 4.32 10.25
C SER A 85 -10.89 3.41 9.45
N ASN A 86 -11.43 2.39 8.79
CA ASN A 86 -10.65 1.54 7.90
C ASN A 86 -10.30 2.23 6.57
N GLU A 87 -10.84 3.42 6.34
CA GLU A 87 -10.63 4.19 5.12
C GLU A 87 -9.17 4.61 4.94
N ILE A 88 -8.76 4.62 3.68
CA ILE A 88 -7.47 5.11 3.22
C ILE A 88 -7.76 6.26 2.26
N ILE A 89 -7.31 7.44 2.60
CA ILE A 89 -7.57 8.66 1.82
C ILE A 89 -6.54 8.75 0.69
N PRO A 90 -6.96 8.64 -0.59
CA PRO A 90 -6.04 8.80 -1.71
C PRO A 90 -5.71 10.28 -1.93
N ILE A 91 -4.44 10.60 -2.14
CA ILE A 91 -4.02 11.92 -2.61
C ILE A 91 -3.86 11.83 -4.13
N SER A 92 -4.55 12.71 -4.87
CA SER A 92 -4.42 12.86 -6.32
C SER A 92 -3.69 14.15 -6.66
N ALA A 93 -2.71 14.07 -7.56
CA ALA A 93 -1.99 15.25 -8.05
C ALA A 93 -2.87 16.18 -8.88
N ASP A 94 -3.89 15.64 -9.55
CA ASP A 94 -4.84 16.41 -10.35
C ASP A 94 -6.04 16.93 -9.54
N GLY A 95 -6.05 16.64 -8.22
CA GLY A 95 -7.09 17.10 -7.31
C GLY A 95 -7.02 18.61 -7.02
N ALA A 96 -8.16 19.18 -6.61
CA ALA A 96 -8.21 20.51 -6.05
C ALA A 96 -8.09 20.48 -4.52
N ASN A 97 -7.70 21.61 -3.91
CA ASN A 97 -7.68 21.76 -2.45
C ASN A 97 -9.02 21.41 -1.81
N GLU A 98 -10.12 21.74 -2.49
CA GLU A 98 -11.49 21.38 -2.08
C GLU A 98 -11.70 19.88 -1.99
N GLN A 99 -11.20 19.13 -2.98
CA GLN A 99 -11.32 17.68 -3.01
C GLN A 99 -10.56 17.04 -1.85
N LEU A 100 -9.32 17.46 -1.62
CA LEU A 100 -8.50 16.92 -0.53
C LEU A 100 -9.09 17.28 0.84
N LEU A 101 -9.56 18.52 1.02
CA LEU A 101 -10.26 18.93 2.24
C LEU A 101 -11.54 18.13 2.47
N GLY A 102 -12.30 17.89 1.40
CA GLY A 102 -13.50 17.06 1.46
C GLY A 102 -13.22 15.60 1.83
N GLN A 103 -12.15 15.03 1.30
CA GLN A 103 -11.70 13.69 1.65
C GLN A 103 -11.25 13.60 3.12
N LEU A 104 -10.53 14.59 3.63
CA LEU A 104 -10.16 14.68 5.05
C LEU A 104 -11.40 14.78 5.94
N LEU A 105 -12.35 15.66 5.60
CA LEU A 105 -13.61 15.79 6.34
C LEU A 105 -14.40 14.48 6.32
N SER A 106 -14.49 13.80 5.16
CA SER A 106 -15.13 12.49 5.07
C SER A 106 -14.43 11.47 5.95
N GLY A 107 -13.08 11.41 5.93
CA GLY A 107 -12.31 10.50 6.76
C GLY A 107 -12.50 10.71 8.27
N VAL A 108 -12.57 11.98 8.71
CA VAL A 108 -12.89 12.33 10.12
C VAL A 108 -14.32 11.93 10.46
N TYR A 109 -15.28 12.23 9.58
CA TYR A 109 -16.68 11.87 9.76
C TYR A 109 -16.87 10.35 9.86
N ASP A 110 -16.25 9.59 8.95
CA ASP A 110 -16.31 8.13 8.96
C ASP A 110 -15.62 7.54 10.21
N ALA A 111 -14.55 8.17 10.71
CA ALA A 111 -13.94 7.77 11.98
C ALA A 111 -14.86 8.04 13.18
N VAL A 112 -15.59 9.14 13.18
CA VAL A 112 -16.59 9.44 14.22
C VAL A 112 -17.70 8.41 14.20
N LEU A 113 -18.28 8.09 13.05
CA LEU A 113 -19.36 7.10 12.95
C LEU A 113 -18.90 5.69 13.29
N ALA A 114 -17.67 5.29 12.89
CA ALA A 114 -17.13 3.98 13.19
C ALA A 114 -16.91 3.75 14.70
N ASN A 115 -16.58 4.80 15.45
CA ASN A 115 -16.27 4.70 16.87
C ASN A 115 -17.42 5.18 17.78
N CYS A 116 -18.36 5.95 17.26
CA CYS A 116 -19.58 6.39 17.92
C CYS A 116 -20.78 6.26 16.98
N PRO A 117 -21.36 5.04 16.80
CA PRO A 117 -22.47 4.83 15.86
C PRO A 117 -23.72 5.65 16.17
N THR A 118 -23.88 6.12 17.42
CA THR A 118 -24.96 6.99 17.87
C THR A 118 -24.59 8.48 17.84
N ALA A 119 -23.52 8.85 17.10
CA ALA A 119 -23.11 10.24 16.97
C ALA A 119 -24.24 11.08 16.39
N ALA A 120 -24.62 12.15 17.10
CA ALA A 120 -25.67 13.08 16.70
C ALA A 120 -25.33 14.48 17.23
N GLY A 121 -25.94 15.49 16.63
CA GLY A 121 -25.77 16.89 17.01
C GLY A 121 -25.41 17.77 15.82
N PRO A 122 -25.43 19.09 15.99
CA PRO A 122 -25.24 20.04 14.90
C PRO A 122 -23.89 19.90 14.19
N GLU A 123 -22.82 19.50 14.89
CA GLU A 123 -21.50 19.28 14.31
C GLU A 123 -21.50 18.08 13.36
N VAL A 124 -22.15 16.99 13.77
CA VAL A 124 -22.27 15.74 12.98
C VAL A 124 -23.18 15.96 11.78
N GLU A 125 -24.31 16.67 11.96
CA GLU A 125 -25.25 17.01 10.89
C GLU A 125 -24.62 17.92 9.84
N ALA A 126 -23.87 18.95 10.25
CA ALA A 126 -23.13 19.82 9.34
C ALA A 126 -22.10 19.07 8.53
N ALA A 127 -21.33 18.17 9.17
CA ALA A 127 -20.38 17.30 8.49
C ALA A 127 -21.07 16.36 7.51
N GLN A 128 -22.19 15.74 7.91
CA GLN A 128 -22.98 14.85 7.07
C GLN A 128 -23.49 15.56 5.79
N GLN A 129 -24.00 16.78 5.92
CA GLN A 129 -24.49 17.56 4.78
C GLN A 129 -23.36 17.85 3.78
N LEU A 130 -22.18 18.30 4.26
CA LEU A 130 -21.03 18.57 3.40
C LEU A 130 -20.52 17.29 2.73
N VAL A 131 -20.35 16.20 3.48
CA VAL A 131 -19.89 14.91 2.94
C VAL A 131 -20.87 14.36 1.89
N ARG A 132 -22.17 14.43 2.12
CA ARG A 132 -23.18 14.03 1.14
C ARG A 132 -23.09 14.86 -0.15
N SER A 133 -22.93 16.18 -0.05
CA SER A 133 -22.82 17.06 -1.22
C SER A 133 -21.58 16.74 -2.06
N LEU A 134 -20.48 16.32 -1.42
CA LEU A 134 -19.25 15.90 -2.07
C LEU A 134 -19.38 14.55 -2.78
N ARG A 135 -20.01 13.56 -2.14
CA ARG A 135 -20.26 12.23 -2.72
C ARG A 135 -21.17 12.29 -3.95
N LEU A 136 -22.14 13.21 -3.96
CA LEU A 136 -23.03 13.42 -5.11
C LEU A 136 -22.34 14.09 -6.30
N ARG A 137 -21.33 14.95 -6.08
CA ARG A 137 -20.58 15.63 -7.15
C ARG A 137 -19.47 14.79 -7.75
N GLY A 138 -18.88 13.91 -6.96
CA GLY A 138 -17.75 13.06 -7.37
C GLY A 138 -18.22 11.77 -7.99
N GLY A 139 -18.71 11.76 -9.22
CA GLY A 139 -19.05 10.52 -9.98
C GLY A 139 -17.87 9.53 -10.19
N GLY A 140 -16.81 9.64 -9.41
CA GLY A 140 -15.64 8.78 -9.40
C GLY A 140 -15.14 8.36 -8.01
N LEU A 141 -15.82 8.74 -6.93
CA LEU A 141 -15.51 8.21 -5.60
C LEU A 141 -16.10 6.79 -5.50
N THR A 142 -15.23 5.79 -5.44
CA THR A 142 -15.62 4.41 -5.13
C THR A 142 -16.34 4.37 -3.78
N VAL A 143 -17.66 4.32 -3.83
CA VAL A 143 -18.50 4.06 -2.67
C VAL A 143 -18.30 2.59 -2.32
N SER A 144 -17.54 2.28 -1.29
CA SER A 144 -17.67 0.99 -0.60
C SER A 144 -19.06 0.96 0.03
N ALA A 145 -19.96 0.24 -0.63
CA ALA A 145 -21.34 0.09 -0.21
C ALA A 145 -21.42 -0.71 1.08
N PHE A 146 -21.52 -0.04 2.21
CA PHE A 146 -22.13 -0.61 3.40
C PHE A 146 -23.57 -0.12 3.47
N GLY A 147 -24.49 -1.09 3.45
CA GLY A 147 -25.91 -0.90 3.31
C GLY A 147 -26.52 0.07 4.34
N VAL A 148 -27.16 1.10 3.80
CA VAL A 148 -28.22 1.83 4.52
C VAL A 148 -29.45 1.77 3.62
N GLY A 149 -30.52 1.17 4.16
CA GLY A 149 -31.80 1.00 3.53
C GLY A 149 -32.37 2.33 3.03
N ILE A 150 -32.84 2.29 1.81
CA ILE A 150 -33.53 3.41 1.16
C ILE A 150 -34.92 3.54 1.78
N GLY A 151 -35.07 4.52 2.69
CA GLY A 151 -36.38 5.08 3.04
C GLY A 151 -36.54 6.36 2.24
N GLY A 152 -37.51 6.36 1.30
CA GLY A 152 -37.76 7.51 0.45
C GLY A 152 -38.30 8.71 1.25
N SER A 153 -37.60 9.85 1.14
CA SER A 153 -38.18 11.17 1.28
C SER A 153 -37.48 12.08 0.26
N GLN A 154 -38.27 12.77 -0.55
CA GLN A 154 -37.82 13.86 -1.41
C GLN A 154 -37.23 14.96 -0.53
N SER A 155 -35.89 15.00 -0.43
CA SER A 155 -35.19 16.16 0.10
C SER A 155 -34.59 16.92 -1.07
N GLU A 156 -35.00 18.18 -1.22
CA GLU A 156 -34.41 19.15 -2.13
C GLU A 156 -32.89 19.13 -1.96
N SER A 157 -32.17 18.72 -3.02
CA SER A 157 -30.71 18.76 -3.04
C SER A 157 -30.26 20.21 -3.13
N VAL A 158 -30.04 20.86 -1.99
CA VAL A 158 -29.34 22.13 -1.94
C VAL A 158 -27.91 21.89 -2.42
N ALA A 159 -27.68 22.22 -3.68
CA ALA A 159 -26.35 22.15 -4.26
C ALA A 159 -25.47 23.19 -3.55
N THR A 160 -24.57 22.73 -2.70
CA THR A 160 -23.53 23.58 -2.08
C THR A 160 -22.73 24.26 -3.18
N PRO A 161 -22.65 25.62 -3.23
CA PRO A 161 -21.93 26.30 -4.30
C PRO A 161 -20.43 25.89 -4.33
N PRO A 162 -19.78 25.94 -5.50
CA PRO A 162 -18.31 25.80 -5.60
C PRO A 162 -17.65 26.83 -4.65
N GLY A 163 -16.66 26.40 -3.86
CA GLY A 163 -15.99 27.27 -2.89
C GLY A 163 -16.57 27.26 -1.47
N ALA A 164 -17.82 26.86 -1.27
CA ALA A 164 -18.41 26.77 0.08
C ALA A 164 -17.62 25.77 0.98
N LEU A 165 -17.06 24.73 0.38
CA LEU A 165 -16.26 23.76 1.11
C LEU A 165 -14.94 24.37 1.64
N LEU A 166 -14.30 25.27 0.89
CA LEU A 166 -13.08 25.96 1.36
C LEU A 166 -13.40 26.96 2.46
N LEU A 167 -14.61 27.50 2.49
CA LEU A 167 -15.03 28.45 3.53
C LEU A 167 -15.51 27.76 4.80
N ASP A 168 -16.41 26.78 4.67
CA ASP A 168 -17.04 26.12 5.81
C ASP A 168 -16.31 24.82 6.24
N GLY A 169 -15.66 24.14 5.32
CA GLY A 169 -15.00 22.85 5.57
C GLY A 169 -14.00 22.86 6.72
N PRO A 170 -13.07 23.84 6.82
CA PRO A 170 -12.14 23.91 7.94
C PRO A 170 -12.81 24.10 9.30
N ARG A 171 -13.91 24.87 9.34
CA ARG A 171 -14.70 25.07 10.54
C ARG A 171 -15.40 23.78 10.96
N VAL A 172 -16.11 23.14 10.03
CA VAL A 172 -16.83 21.89 10.27
C VAL A 172 -15.87 20.77 10.69
N LEU A 173 -14.69 20.68 10.04
CA LEU A 173 -13.64 19.72 10.41
C LEU A 173 -13.19 19.93 11.87
N ARG A 174 -12.91 21.16 12.25
CA ARG A 174 -12.50 21.50 13.63
C ARG A 174 -13.60 21.22 14.65
N ASP A 175 -14.86 21.56 14.33
CA ASP A 175 -15.98 21.36 15.23
C ASP A 175 -16.26 19.84 15.41
N LEU A 176 -16.11 19.04 14.35
CA LEU A 176 -16.23 17.59 14.41
C LEU A 176 -15.09 16.93 15.22
N LEU A 177 -13.84 17.45 15.11
CA LEU A 177 -12.73 17.02 15.97
C LEU A 177 -13.00 17.33 17.44
N ARG A 178 -13.50 18.54 17.76
CA ARG A 178 -13.91 18.90 19.12
C ARG A 178 -15.02 18.01 19.66
N TYR A 179 -16.00 17.69 18.80
CA TYR A 179 -17.04 16.74 19.15
C TYR A 179 -16.46 15.39 19.56
N ALA A 180 -15.53 14.83 18.75
CA ALA A 180 -14.87 13.56 19.05
C ALA A 180 -14.10 13.62 20.38
N LEU A 181 -13.31 14.67 20.62
CA LEU A 181 -12.58 14.88 21.88
C LEU A 181 -13.53 15.01 23.07
N GLY A 182 -14.64 15.73 22.91
CA GLY A 182 -15.68 15.87 23.93
C GLY A 182 -16.42 14.56 24.26
N ARG A 183 -16.37 13.59 23.35
CA ARG A 183 -16.91 12.24 23.54
C ARG A 183 -15.89 11.24 24.09
N GLY A 184 -14.69 11.71 24.44
CA GLY A 184 -13.64 10.90 25.08
C GLY A 184 -12.61 10.32 24.11
N ALA A 185 -12.67 10.67 22.81
CA ALA A 185 -11.56 10.33 21.91
C ALA A 185 -10.29 11.07 22.34
N ARG A 186 -9.14 10.41 22.27
CA ARG A 186 -7.82 11.06 22.48
C ARG A 186 -7.36 11.83 21.25
N GLY A 187 -7.97 11.58 20.11
CA GLY A 187 -7.69 12.15 18.80
C GLY A 187 -8.22 11.25 17.69
N ILE A 188 -8.08 11.68 16.45
CA ILE A 188 -8.47 10.93 15.25
C ILE A 188 -7.22 10.67 14.42
N VAL A 189 -7.00 9.40 14.03
CA VAL A 189 -5.87 8.97 13.19
C VAL A 189 -6.35 8.66 11.79
N LEU A 190 -5.83 9.37 10.79
CA LEU A 190 -6.14 9.18 9.37
C LEU A 190 -4.92 8.70 8.59
N HIS A 191 -5.17 7.91 7.56
CA HIS A 191 -4.18 7.38 6.63
C HIS A 191 -4.33 8.01 5.25
N LEU A 192 -3.30 8.71 4.79
CA LEU A 192 -3.18 9.31 3.46
C LEU A 192 -2.26 8.43 2.60
N ASN A 193 -2.69 8.11 1.38
CA ASN A 193 -1.95 7.20 0.48
C ASN A 193 -1.84 7.77 -0.95
N ASN A 194 -1.24 7.01 -1.86
CA ASN A 194 -1.04 7.30 -3.29
C ASN A 194 0.08 8.29 -3.64
N LEU A 195 1.02 8.54 -2.73
CA LEU A 195 2.26 9.25 -3.08
C LEU A 195 3.37 8.27 -3.58
N GLU A 196 2.99 7.05 -3.99
CA GLU A 196 3.96 6.01 -4.34
C GLU A 196 4.43 6.09 -5.79
N ASN A 197 3.51 6.39 -6.71
CA ASN A 197 3.73 6.30 -8.16
C ASN A 197 3.66 7.66 -8.85
N LEU A 198 3.86 8.75 -8.11
CA LEU A 198 3.80 10.09 -8.66
C LEU A 198 5.09 10.40 -9.44
N SER A 199 4.95 11.00 -10.62
CA SER A 199 6.05 11.67 -11.29
C SER A 199 6.57 12.84 -10.43
N GLU A 200 7.75 13.38 -10.74
CA GLU A 200 8.31 14.55 -10.02
C GLU A 200 7.37 15.78 -10.10
N ALA A 201 6.73 15.97 -11.25
CA ALA A 201 5.75 17.04 -11.45
C ALA A 201 4.47 16.82 -10.62
N ASP A 202 3.98 15.58 -10.55
CA ASP A 202 2.80 15.22 -9.77
C ASP A 202 3.07 15.31 -8.28
N ALA A 203 4.28 14.94 -7.83
CA ALA A 203 4.71 15.09 -6.46
C ALA A 203 4.77 16.57 -6.03
N SER A 204 5.18 17.47 -6.93
CA SER A 204 5.15 18.92 -6.68
C SER A 204 3.72 19.43 -6.55
N ARG A 205 2.80 19.03 -7.43
CA ARG A 205 1.38 19.38 -7.34
C ARG A 205 0.74 18.86 -6.06
N ALA A 206 1.00 17.61 -5.69
CA ALA A 206 0.51 17.04 -4.43
C ALA A 206 1.04 17.79 -3.20
N ALA A 207 2.32 18.23 -3.24
CA ALA A 207 2.90 19.06 -2.19
C ALA A 207 2.24 20.44 -2.09
N ASP A 208 1.91 21.06 -3.22
CA ASP A 208 1.20 22.35 -3.26
C ASP A 208 -0.23 22.22 -2.71
N LEU A 209 -0.95 21.15 -3.03
CA LEU A 209 -2.27 20.84 -2.45
C LEU A 209 -2.18 20.69 -0.93
N LEU A 210 -1.24 19.89 -0.44
CA LEU A 210 -1.05 19.69 1.00
C LEU A 210 -0.69 20.98 1.73
N ARG A 211 0.16 21.85 1.14
CA ARG A 211 0.49 23.14 1.69
C ARG A 211 -0.69 24.10 1.68
N GLY A 212 -1.50 24.07 0.60
CA GLY A 212 -2.68 24.94 0.46
C GLY A 212 -3.73 24.73 1.55
N ILE A 213 -3.86 23.52 2.09
CA ILE A 213 -4.80 23.22 3.18
C ILE A 213 -4.13 23.06 4.55
N ARG A 214 -2.80 23.24 4.64
CA ARG A 214 -2.03 22.97 5.85
C ARG A 214 -2.59 23.67 7.09
N ASP A 215 -2.65 24.99 7.05
CA ASP A 215 -3.02 25.81 8.20
C ASP A 215 -4.53 25.76 8.49
N GLN A 216 -5.33 25.46 7.47
CA GLN A 216 -6.79 25.39 7.55
C GLN A 216 -7.31 24.02 8.03
N ALA A 217 -6.58 22.94 7.76
CA ALA A 217 -7.08 21.59 8.00
C ALA A 217 -6.07 20.65 8.70
N LEU A 218 -4.77 20.70 8.35
CA LEU A 218 -3.83 19.69 8.81
C LEU A 218 -3.23 19.93 10.21
N LEU A 219 -3.40 21.17 10.76
CA LEU A 219 -2.80 21.57 12.04
C LEU A 219 -3.78 21.56 13.21
N HIS A 220 -4.99 21.04 13.04
CA HIS A 220 -5.96 20.98 14.12
C HIS A 220 -5.57 20.01 15.23
N ASP A 221 -5.74 20.44 16.48
CA ASP A 221 -5.57 19.58 17.64
C ASP A 221 -6.55 18.39 17.56
N GLY A 222 -6.07 17.24 17.99
CA GLY A 222 -6.79 15.98 17.89
C GLY A 222 -6.70 15.30 16.51
N LEU A 223 -6.02 15.90 15.52
CA LEU A 223 -5.84 15.27 14.21
C LEU A 223 -4.44 14.73 14.05
N HIS A 224 -4.33 13.43 13.83
CA HIS A 224 -3.09 12.72 13.53
C HIS A 224 -3.13 12.14 12.13
N LEU A 225 -2.17 12.52 11.30
CA LEU A 225 -2.09 12.11 9.90
C LEU A 225 -0.85 11.27 9.68
N ILE A 226 -1.00 10.15 8.97
CA ILE A 226 0.11 9.34 8.50
C ILE A 226 0.01 9.28 6.98
N VAL A 227 1.00 9.85 6.29
CA VAL A 227 1.10 9.78 4.82
C VAL A 227 2.05 8.67 4.41
N VAL A 228 1.67 7.94 3.38
CA VAL A 228 2.46 6.86 2.81
C VAL A 228 2.85 7.20 1.37
N GLY A 229 4.14 7.06 1.06
CA GLY A 229 4.59 7.25 -0.31
C GLY A 229 6.11 7.19 -0.49
N THR A 230 6.54 6.81 -1.68
CA THR A 230 7.96 6.73 -2.04
C THR A 230 8.56 8.13 -2.20
N VAL A 231 7.81 9.06 -2.81
CA VAL A 231 8.26 10.43 -3.09
C VAL A 231 8.40 11.29 -1.83
N VAL A 232 7.80 10.90 -0.71
CA VAL A 232 7.92 11.65 0.56
C VAL A 232 9.37 11.76 1.01
N GLN A 233 10.21 10.77 0.69
CA GLN A 233 11.62 10.77 1.05
C GLN A 233 12.44 11.79 0.24
N SER A 234 12.11 11.99 -1.03
CA SER A 234 12.89 12.81 -1.97
C SER A 234 12.37 14.25 -2.10
N HIS A 235 11.10 14.50 -1.76
CA HIS A 235 10.45 15.76 -2.06
C HIS A 235 10.43 16.70 -0.84
N THR A 236 11.30 17.72 -0.84
CA THR A 236 11.48 18.67 0.27
C THR A 236 10.21 19.44 0.64
N GLN A 237 9.33 19.73 -0.33
CA GLN A 237 8.09 20.46 -0.09
C GLN A 237 7.06 19.61 0.68
N ILE A 238 6.99 18.31 0.43
CA ILE A 238 6.15 17.39 1.23
C ILE A 238 6.70 17.32 2.66
N ARG A 239 8.02 17.26 2.81
CA ARG A 239 8.68 17.28 4.12
C ARG A 239 8.47 18.58 4.91
N SER A 240 8.08 19.67 4.27
CA SER A 240 7.70 20.91 4.98
C SER A 240 6.33 20.82 5.67
N VAL A 241 5.49 19.89 5.25
CA VAL A 241 4.16 19.65 5.82
C VAL A 241 4.18 18.50 6.83
N PHE A 242 4.96 17.46 6.55
CA PHE A 242 5.09 16.26 7.38
C PHE A 242 6.45 16.20 8.06
N SER A 243 6.55 15.43 9.14
CA SER A 243 7.84 15.14 9.80
C SER A 243 8.80 14.44 8.83
N ASP A 244 10.08 14.36 9.23
CA ASP A 244 11.04 13.54 8.50
C ASP A 244 10.52 12.12 8.32
N PRO A 245 10.60 11.55 7.11
CA PRO A 245 9.98 10.28 6.80
C PRO A 245 10.65 9.12 7.54
N LEU A 246 9.83 8.29 8.16
CA LEU A 246 10.25 6.96 8.60
C LEU A 246 10.45 6.08 7.36
N VAL A 247 11.70 5.80 7.04
CA VAL A 247 12.06 4.97 5.89
C VAL A 247 12.04 3.51 6.30
N LEU A 248 11.19 2.70 5.65
CA LEU A 248 11.14 1.28 5.88
C LEU A 248 12.19 0.56 5.03
N GLU A 249 13.05 -0.17 5.71
CA GLU A 249 13.98 -1.09 5.07
C GLU A 249 13.29 -2.45 4.81
N PRO A 250 13.80 -3.32 3.92
CA PRO A 250 13.29 -4.67 3.75
C PRO A 250 13.20 -5.44 5.07
N LEU A 251 12.19 -6.31 5.20
CA LEU A 251 12.16 -7.26 6.31
C LEU A 251 13.34 -8.22 6.17
N GLU A 252 13.98 -8.56 7.28
CA GLU A 252 15.01 -9.60 7.29
C GLU A 252 14.41 -10.97 6.94
N LEU A 253 15.21 -11.87 6.36
CA LEU A 253 14.76 -13.21 5.98
C LEU A 253 14.08 -13.94 7.14
N ALA A 254 14.64 -13.87 8.34
CA ALA A 254 14.05 -14.47 9.53
C ALA A 254 12.63 -13.97 9.82
N ALA A 255 12.37 -12.67 9.63
CA ALA A 255 11.03 -12.10 9.79
C ALA A 255 10.07 -12.53 8.67
N VAL A 256 10.57 -12.74 7.45
CA VAL A 256 9.76 -13.31 6.34
C VAL A 256 9.37 -14.75 6.64
N MET A 257 10.30 -15.56 7.13
CA MET A 257 10.02 -16.95 7.54
C MET A 257 8.99 -16.99 8.68
N GLN A 258 9.12 -16.11 9.66
CA GLN A 258 8.16 -15.96 10.76
C GLN A 258 6.77 -15.56 10.26
N LEU A 259 6.71 -14.62 9.31
CA LEU A 259 5.46 -14.20 8.68
C LEU A 259 4.76 -15.37 7.98
N LEU A 260 5.50 -16.19 7.23
CA LEU A 260 4.95 -17.36 6.56
C LEU A 260 4.45 -18.41 7.57
N ALA A 261 5.22 -18.70 8.62
CA ALA A 261 4.81 -19.63 9.67
C ALA A 261 3.50 -19.17 10.36
N HIS A 262 3.39 -17.89 10.72
CA HIS A 262 2.15 -17.32 11.28
C HIS A 262 0.96 -17.45 10.33
N ARG A 263 1.19 -17.26 9.01
CA ARG A 263 0.12 -17.42 8.02
C ARG A 263 -0.31 -18.88 7.87
N TYR A 264 0.63 -19.83 7.88
CA TYR A 264 0.31 -21.26 7.84
C TYR A 264 -0.53 -21.66 9.05
N GLU A 265 -0.12 -21.26 10.25
CA GLU A 265 -0.86 -21.51 11.48
C GLU A 265 -2.27 -20.90 11.46
N ALA A 266 -2.39 -19.63 11.08
CA ALA A 266 -3.68 -18.93 11.04
C ALA A 266 -4.64 -19.47 9.97
N LEU A 267 -4.11 -20.06 8.89
CA LEU A 267 -4.88 -20.61 7.79
C LEU A 267 -5.08 -22.12 7.88
N GLN A 268 -4.66 -22.76 8.96
CA GLN A 268 -4.85 -24.19 9.18
C GLN A 268 -6.32 -24.59 8.97
N LEU A 269 -6.55 -25.60 8.13
CA LEU A 269 -7.89 -26.07 7.76
C LEU A 269 -8.50 -26.97 8.83
N ASP A 270 -7.74 -28.00 9.26
CA ASP A 270 -8.13 -28.96 10.27
C ASP A 270 -7.15 -28.88 11.46
N PRO A 271 -7.58 -28.36 12.61
CA PRO A 271 -6.73 -28.24 13.80
C PRO A 271 -6.21 -29.58 14.34
N ALA A 272 -6.87 -30.70 14.01
CA ALA A 272 -6.44 -32.04 14.44
C ALA A 272 -5.23 -32.55 13.63
N ARG A 273 -4.90 -31.92 12.51
CA ARG A 273 -3.76 -32.28 11.66
C ARG A 273 -2.78 -31.13 11.60
N PRO A 274 -1.46 -31.36 11.68
CA PRO A 274 -0.49 -30.30 11.48
C PRO A 274 -0.57 -29.76 10.06
N TRP A 275 -0.39 -28.43 9.91
CA TRP A 275 -0.13 -27.85 8.59
C TRP A 275 1.26 -28.28 8.08
N ARG A 276 1.43 -28.28 6.79
CA ARG A 276 2.73 -28.50 6.13
C ARG A 276 3.10 -27.26 5.31
N PRO A 277 4.38 -26.86 5.27
CA PRO A 277 4.79 -25.75 4.43
C PRO A 277 4.62 -26.14 2.95
N PRO A 278 3.96 -25.30 2.13
CA PRO A 278 3.84 -25.57 0.70
C PRO A 278 5.17 -25.57 -0.07
N VAL A 279 6.18 -24.89 0.45
CA VAL A 279 7.52 -24.76 -0.14
C VAL A 279 8.60 -25.07 0.88
N ALA A 280 9.73 -25.60 0.40
CA ALA A 280 10.91 -25.80 1.22
C ALA A 280 11.59 -24.45 1.56
N GLU A 281 12.24 -24.38 2.71
CA GLU A 281 12.93 -23.16 3.18
C GLU A 281 13.94 -22.58 2.17
N PRO A 282 14.78 -23.38 1.48
CA PRO A 282 15.72 -22.87 0.46
C PRO A 282 15.02 -22.11 -0.69
N VAL A 283 13.77 -22.44 -1.00
CA VAL A 283 12.95 -21.73 -2.00
C VAL A 283 12.70 -20.31 -1.55
N VAL A 284 12.24 -20.13 -0.31
CA VAL A 284 11.95 -18.80 0.26
C VAL A 284 13.24 -17.97 0.31
N GLN A 285 14.35 -18.57 0.75
CA GLN A 285 15.65 -17.90 0.81
C GLN A 285 16.10 -17.43 -0.58
N LYS A 286 16.05 -18.28 -1.58
CA LYS A 286 16.46 -17.93 -2.95
C LYS A 286 15.58 -16.83 -3.56
N LEU A 287 14.27 -16.93 -3.40
CA LEU A 287 13.36 -15.87 -3.87
C LEU A 287 13.56 -14.57 -3.08
N TYR A 288 13.82 -14.63 -1.78
CA TYR A 288 14.15 -13.45 -0.99
C TYR A 288 15.37 -12.70 -1.53
N GLU A 289 16.43 -13.43 -1.91
CA GLU A 289 17.63 -12.86 -2.53
C GLU A 289 17.31 -12.23 -3.90
N LEU A 290 16.51 -12.91 -4.73
CA LEU A 290 16.11 -12.43 -6.05
C LEU A 290 15.22 -11.19 -5.99
N PHE A 291 14.27 -11.15 -5.06
CA PHE A 291 13.35 -10.03 -4.89
C PHE A 291 13.90 -8.88 -4.04
N ARG A 292 15.05 -9.06 -3.37
CA ARG A 292 15.73 -8.03 -2.57
C ARG A 292 14.80 -7.27 -1.62
N GLY A 293 13.99 -8.01 -0.89
CA GLY A 293 13.06 -7.48 0.10
C GLY A 293 11.75 -6.90 -0.46
N ASP A 294 11.48 -7.02 -1.75
CA ASP A 294 10.12 -6.87 -2.27
C ASP A 294 9.28 -8.08 -1.82
N LEU A 295 8.65 -7.94 -0.65
CA LEU A 295 7.82 -8.98 -0.06
C LEU A 295 6.61 -9.32 -0.95
N ARG A 296 6.01 -8.32 -1.61
CA ARG A 296 4.85 -8.55 -2.49
C ARG A 296 5.24 -9.40 -3.69
N GLY A 297 6.34 -9.07 -4.35
CA GLY A 297 6.86 -9.83 -5.48
C GLY A 297 7.25 -11.25 -5.09
N LEU A 298 7.89 -11.43 -3.93
CA LEU A 298 8.22 -12.75 -3.40
C LEU A 298 6.97 -13.60 -3.15
N LEU A 299 5.96 -13.05 -2.47
CA LEU A 299 4.71 -13.77 -2.19
C LEU A 299 3.96 -14.12 -3.48
N LYS A 300 3.93 -13.20 -4.45
CA LYS A 300 3.32 -13.45 -5.76
C LYS A 300 4.04 -14.58 -6.49
N ALA A 301 5.37 -14.58 -6.52
CA ALA A 301 6.15 -15.64 -7.16
C ALA A 301 5.91 -17.02 -6.52
N LEU A 302 5.81 -17.08 -5.19
CA LEU A 302 5.46 -18.32 -4.49
C LEU A 302 4.07 -18.82 -4.88
N GLU A 303 3.06 -17.95 -4.87
CA GLU A 303 1.69 -18.28 -5.21
C GLU A 303 1.56 -18.75 -6.66
N ASP A 304 2.13 -17.98 -7.60
CA ASP A 304 2.09 -18.27 -9.03
C ASP A 304 2.82 -19.58 -9.38
N GLY A 305 4.01 -19.78 -8.81
CA GLY A 305 4.81 -20.97 -9.08
C GLY A 305 4.18 -22.26 -8.53
N ILE A 306 3.68 -22.24 -7.29
CA ILE A 306 2.97 -23.38 -6.70
C ILE A 306 1.69 -23.68 -7.47
N THR A 307 0.94 -22.66 -7.83
CA THR A 307 -0.30 -22.83 -8.60
C THR A 307 -0.02 -23.42 -9.99
N ALA A 308 1.06 -23.01 -10.64
CA ALA A 308 1.45 -23.56 -11.94
C ALA A 308 1.88 -25.03 -11.84
N LEU A 309 2.61 -25.40 -10.79
CA LEU A 309 3.10 -26.77 -10.59
C LEU A 309 1.99 -27.75 -10.14
N LEU A 310 1.13 -27.32 -9.25
CA LEU A 310 0.20 -28.20 -8.52
C LEU A 310 -1.27 -27.94 -8.83
N GLY A 311 -1.62 -26.94 -9.65
CA GLY A 311 -3.01 -26.54 -9.90
C GLY A 311 -3.89 -27.63 -10.50
N LEU A 312 -3.31 -28.67 -11.13
CA LEU A 312 -4.01 -29.82 -11.68
C LEU A 312 -3.92 -31.06 -10.79
N THR A 313 -3.31 -30.96 -9.59
CA THR A 313 -3.14 -32.08 -8.68
C THR A 313 -4.48 -32.44 -8.02
N SER A 314 -4.80 -33.73 -7.97
CA SER A 314 -6.05 -34.20 -7.37
C SER A 314 -6.10 -33.94 -5.87
N ALA A 315 -7.27 -33.58 -5.36
CA ALA A 315 -7.50 -33.43 -3.94
C ALA A 315 -7.22 -34.76 -3.19
N GLY A 316 -6.48 -34.69 -2.08
CA GLY A 316 -6.12 -35.82 -1.25
C GLY A 316 -4.82 -36.51 -1.65
N ALA A 317 -4.10 -36.03 -2.66
CA ALA A 317 -2.74 -36.51 -2.95
C ALA A 317 -1.80 -36.13 -1.77
N ASP A 318 -0.89 -37.03 -1.42
CA ASP A 318 0.20 -36.70 -0.48
C ASP A 318 1.33 -36.00 -1.25
N VAL A 319 1.42 -34.69 -1.08
CA VAL A 319 2.35 -33.84 -1.83
C VAL A 319 3.41 -33.32 -0.86
N ALA A 320 4.67 -33.52 -1.23
CA ALA A 320 5.81 -32.92 -0.55
C ALA A 320 5.85 -31.39 -0.76
N PRO A 321 6.54 -30.63 0.10
CA PRO A 321 6.83 -29.21 -0.18
C PRO A 321 7.52 -29.05 -1.54
N VAL A 322 7.11 -28.04 -2.30
CA VAL A 322 7.71 -27.75 -3.62
C VAL A 322 9.19 -27.42 -3.46
N GLY A 323 10.01 -28.09 -4.25
CA GLY A 323 11.46 -27.93 -4.27
C GLY A 323 11.93 -26.69 -5.03
N LEU A 324 13.21 -26.36 -4.86
CA LEU A 324 13.81 -25.16 -5.44
C LEU A 324 13.86 -25.21 -6.97
N ASP A 325 14.39 -26.30 -7.53
CA ASP A 325 14.67 -26.41 -8.96
C ASP A 325 13.39 -26.38 -9.79
N ASP A 326 12.36 -27.13 -9.37
CA ASP A 326 11.08 -27.18 -10.07
C ASP A 326 10.39 -25.82 -10.07
N LEU A 327 10.40 -25.14 -8.93
CA LEU A 327 9.78 -23.82 -8.82
C LEU A 327 10.51 -22.77 -9.66
N LEU A 328 11.84 -22.72 -9.56
CA LEU A 328 12.63 -21.74 -10.32
C LEU A 328 12.51 -21.97 -11.82
N LEU A 329 12.55 -23.22 -12.28
CA LEU A 329 12.37 -23.55 -13.70
C LEU A 329 11.02 -23.07 -14.21
N THR A 330 9.95 -23.39 -13.48
CA THR A 330 8.58 -22.99 -13.84
C THR A 330 8.42 -21.47 -13.88
N LEU A 331 8.91 -20.77 -12.85
CA LEU A 331 8.85 -19.32 -12.78
C LEU A 331 9.68 -18.66 -13.88
N ARG A 332 10.87 -19.20 -14.17
CA ARG A 332 11.73 -18.70 -15.23
C ARG A 332 11.04 -18.79 -16.58
N GLN A 333 10.54 -19.95 -16.95
CA GLN A 333 9.87 -20.15 -18.24
C GLN A 333 8.68 -19.22 -18.41
N ARG A 334 7.85 -19.10 -17.37
CA ARG A 334 6.67 -18.24 -17.40
C ARG A 334 7.04 -16.76 -17.51
N ASN A 335 7.92 -16.26 -16.64
CA ASN A 335 8.30 -14.84 -16.63
C ASN A 335 9.08 -14.45 -17.88
N GLN A 336 9.90 -15.35 -18.42
CA GLN A 336 10.61 -15.13 -19.67
C GLN A 336 9.63 -14.95 -20.84
N ALA A 337 8.67 -15.87 -20.98
CA ALA A 337 7.66 -15.78 -22.04
C ALA A 337 6.81 -14.50 -21.93
N GLU A 338 6.34 -14.17 -20.72
CA GLU A 338 5.55 -12.97 -20.46
C GLU A 338 6.33 -11.68 -20.76
N LEU A 339 7.57 -11.56 -20.30
CA LEU A 339 8.39 -10.38 -20.54
C LEU A 339 8.82 -10.25 -22.01
N GLN A 340 9.11 -11.35 -22.70
CA GLN A 340 9.43 -11.31 -24.13
C GLN A 340 8.24 -10.81 -24.97
N ASP A 341 7.03 -11.26 -24.65
CA ASP A 341 5.80 -10.81 -25.32
C ASP A 341 5.53 -9.31 -25.10
N GLN A 342 5.73 -8.84 -23.88
CA GLN A 342 5.47 -7.44 -23.52
C GLN A 342 6.53 -6.44 -24.03
N LEU A 343 7.80 -6.86 -24.02
CA LEU A 343 8.92 -5.95 -24.34
C LEU A 343 9.26 -5.89 -25.81
N GLY A 344 9.02 -6.95 -26.56
CA GLY A 344 9.55 -7.16 -27.88
C GLY A 344 11.08 -7.40 -27.88
N GLU A 345 11.61 -7.78 -29.05
CA GLU A 345 12.98 -8.30 -29.19
C GLU A 345 14.07 -7.33 -28.70
N SER A 346 14.03 -6.07 -29.17
CA SER A 346 15.08 -5.09 -28.87
C SER A 346 15.16 -4.70 -27.39
N ALA A 347 14.03 -4.55 -26.67
CA ALA A 347 14.03 -4.23 -25.26
C ALA A 347 14.43 -5.43 -24.41
N TRP A 348 14.03 -6.64 -24.83
CA TRP A 348 14.45 -7.90 -24.21
C TRP A 348 15.97 -8.11 -24.32
N GLU A 349 16.57 -7.96 -25.52
CA GLU A 349 18.02 -8.07 -25.72
C GLU A 349 18.80 -7.10 -24.82
N ARG A 350 18.33 -5.87 -24.68
CA ARG A 350 18.94 -4.87 -23.79
C ARG A 350 18.84 -5.27 -22.31
N LEU A 351 17.73 -5.86 -21.90
CA LEU A 351 17.55 -6.37 -20.54
C LEU A 351 18.52 -7.53 -20.28
N VAL A 352 18.66 -8.47 -21.24
CA VAL A 352 19.62 -9.57 -21.18
C VAL A 352 21.07 -9.04 -21.11
N ALA A 353 21.42 -8.08 -21.94
CA ALA A 353 22.74 -7.45 -21.92
C ALA A 353 23.08 -6.81 -20.57
N TRP A 354 22.08 -6.16 -19.96
CA TRP A 354 22.26 -5.62 -18.60
C TRP A 354 22.47 -6.74 -17.57
N ALA A 355 21.70 -7.80 -17.65
CA ALA A 355 21.82 -8.92 -16.71
C ALA A 355 23.18 -9.65 -16.80
N GLN A 356 23.79 -9.70 -17.99
CA GLN A 356 25.12 -10.29 -18.19
C GLN A 356 26.24 -9.54 -17.48
N VAL A 357 26.09 -8.24 -17.26
CA VAL A 357 27.07 -7.45 -16.50
C VAL A 357 26.89 -7.69 -14.99
N ASP A 358 25.75 -7.38 -14.46
CA ASP A 358 25.34 -7.68 -13.09
C ASP A 358 23.83 -7.41 -12.92
N PRO A 359 22.99 -8.45 -12.85
CA PRO A 359 21.55 -8.29 -12.68
C PRO A 359 21.17 -7.66 -11.33
N ALA A 360 22.13 -7.61 -10.41
CA ALA A 360 21.95 -7.04 -9.09
C ALA A 360 22.37 -5.58 -8.99
N SER A 361 23.09 -5.04 -9.99
CA SER A 361 23.59 -3.67 -9.95
C SER A 361 22.50 -2.62 -10.24
N MET A 362 22.64 -1.49 -9.56
CA MET A 362 21.86 -0.29 -9.90
C MET A 362 22.57 0.46 -11.01
N GLN A 363 21.85 0.78 -12.09
CA GLN A 363 22.39 1.50 -13.23
C GLN A 363 21.77 2.89 -13.34
N THR A 364 22.57 3.87 -13.71
CA THR A 364 22.10 5.18 -14.16
C THR A 364 21.83 5.15 -15.67
N GLN A 365 21.05 6.11 -16.16
CA GLN A 365 20.79 6.23 -17.59
C GLN A 365 22.09 6.39 -18.40
N ALA A 366 23.08 7.13 -17.88
CA ALA A 366 24.37 7.30 -18.54
C ALA A 366 25.16 5.97 -18.66
N GLN A 367 25.12 5.13 -17.62
CA GLN A 367 25.73 3.80 -17.65
C GLN A 367 25.04 2.88 -18.66
N LEU A 368 23.71 2.95 -18.77
CA LEU A 368 22.95 2.18 -19.76
C LEU A 368 23.19 2.67 -21.20
N VAL A 369 23.43 3.98 -21.41
CA VAL A 369 23.88 4.51 -22.71
C VAL A 369 25.19 3.84 -23.12
N ALA A 370 26.15 3.75 -22.22
CA ALA A 370 27.43 3.09 -22.49
C ALA A 370 27.28 1.57 -22.71
N LEU A 371 26.47 0.92 -21.88
CA LEU A 371 26.26 -0.53 -21.95
C LEU A 371 25.57 -0.96 -23.26
N TRP A 372 24.50 -0.27 -23.64
CA TRP A 372 23.71 -0.60 -24.82
C TRP A 372 24.24 0.03 -26.11
N ALA A 373 25.26 0.88 -26.02
CA ALA A 373 25.86 1.60 -27.12
C ALA A 373 24.84 2.36 -28.00
N VAL A 374 23.81 2.96 -27.39
CA VAL A 374 22.74 3.70 -28.06
C VAL A 374 22.60 5.11 -27.52
N LYS A 375 21.91 5.98 -28.25
CA LYS A 375 21.71 7.39 -27.85
C LYS A 375 20.73 7.47 -26.66
N GLN A 376 20.91 8.51 -25.85
CA GLN A 376 20.10 8.74 -24.63
C GLN A 376 18.57 8.69 -24.85
N PRO A 377 17.97 9.24 -25.93
CA PRO A 377 16.53 9.12 -26.15
C PRO A 377 16.06 7.67 -26.28
N SER A 378 16.84 6.81 -26.95
CA SER A 378 16.54 5.38 -27.08
C SER A 378 16.62 4.65 -25.74
N VAL A 379 17.58 5.03 -24.87
CA VAL A 379 17.66 4.50 -23.50
C VAL A 379 16.43 4.90 -22.69
N SER A 380 16.01 6.16 -22.77
CA SER A 380 14.80 6.65 -22.07
C SER A 380 13.56 5.88 -22.49
N GLN A 381 13.36 5.65 -23.77
CA GLN A 381 12.24 4.89 -24.30
C GLN A 381 12.28 3.44 -23.86
N THR A 382 13.45 2.78 -23.92
CA THR A 382 13.60 1.40 -23.44
C THR A 382 13.33 1.30 -21.94
N LEU A 383 13.87 2.21 -21.13
CA LEU A 383 13.62 2.22 -19.69
C LEU A 383 12.13 2.39 -19.38
N GLN A 384 11.43 3.22 -20.12
CA GLN A 384 9.98 3.37 -19.96
C GLN A 384 9.27 2.05 -20.25
N GLN A 385 9.58 1.38 -21.36
CA GLN A 385 9.02 0.05 -21.69
C GLN A 385 9.33 -0.99 -20.59
N LEU A 386 10.58 -1.03 -20.10
CA LEU A 386 10.98 -1.95 -19.03
C LEU A 386 10.27 -1.67 -17.71
N ILE A 387 9.99 -0.41 -17.40
CA ILE A 387 9.23 0.00 -16.20
C ILE A 387 7.75 -0.38 -16.35
N GLU A 388 7.15 -0.10 -17.51
CA GLU A 388 5.75 -0.44 -17.81
C GLU A 388 5.51 -1.96 -17.77
N ALA A 389 6.47 -2.76 -18.27
CA ALA A 389 6.44 -4.22 -18.18
C ALA A 389 6.81 -4.76 -16.78
N GLY A 390 7.13 -3.91 -15.80
CA GLY A 390 7.53 -4.33 -14.46
C GLY A 390 8.88 -5.05 -14.38
N ALA A 391 9.71 -4.97 -15.43
CA ALA A 391 11.04 -5.57 -15.46
C ALA A 391 12.10 -4.74 -14.74
N VAL A 392 11.89 -3.42 -14.65
CA VAL A 392 12.81 -2.47 -14.01
C VAL A 392 12.02 -1.52 -13.13
N GLU A 393 12.59 -1.12 -12.01
CA GLU A 393 12.08 -0.04 -11.16
C GLU A 393 13.03 1.15 -11.15
N ALA A 394 12.48 2.35 -11.17
CA ALA A 394 13.21 3.58 -10.93
C ALA A 394 13.27 3.85 -9.42
N LEU A 395 14.45 4.00 -8.87
CA LEU A 395 14.62 4.30 -7.45
C LEU A 395 14.44 5.80 -7.17
N PRO A 396 13.88 6.18 -6.02
CA PRO A 396 13.70 7.58 -5.65
C PRO A 396 15.01 8.36 -5.69
N ARG A 397 14.97 9.56 -6.26
CA ARG A 397 16.11 10.48 -6.28
C ARG A 397 16.50 10.88 -4.86
N ARG A 398 17.79 10.92 -4.59
CA ARG A 398 18.36 11.54 -3.37
C ARG A 398 18.97 12.89 -3.77
N GLY A 399 18.22 13.96 -3.57
CA GLY A 399 18.69 15.30 -3.91
C GLY A 399 18.93 15.50 -5.42
N ARG A 400 20.16 15.89 -5.80
CA ARG A 400 20.57 16.14 -7.20
C ARG A 400 21.21 14.93 -7.89
N GLU A 401 21.22 13.76 -7.25
CA GLU A 401 21.77 12.55 -7.84
C GLU A 401 20.98 12.10 -9.08
N ALA A 402 21.64 11.40 -9.98
CA ALA A 402 20.98 10.78 -11.13
C ALA A 402 20.00 9.68 -10.64
N ILE A 403 18.89 9.51 -11.36
CA ILE A 403 17.96 8.41 -11.12
C ILE A 403 18.72 7.10 -11.33
N ARG A 404 18.56 6.18 -10.40
CA ARG A 404 19.08 4.81 -10.48
C ARG A 404 17.95 3.87 -10.79
N TYR A 405 18.24 2.91 -11.64
CA TYR A 405 17.32 1.88 -12.09
C TYR A 405 17.80 0.52 -11.59
N LEU A 406 16.87 -0.36 -11.25
CA LEU A 406 17.16 -1.68 -10.73
C LEU A 406 16.25 -2.70 -11.40
N MET A 407 16.79 -3.86 -11.79
CA MET A 407 15.97 -4.98 -12.24
C MET A 407 15.10 -5.51 -11.10
N THR A 408 13.83 -5.75 -11.39
CA THR A 408 12.90 -6.37 -10.44
C THR A 408 13.24 -7.84 -10.20
N GLY A 409 12.67 -8.43 -9.16
CA GLY A 409 12.79 -9.88 -8.91
C GLY A 409 12.22 -10.71 -10.06
N THR A 410 11.13 -10.26 -10.68
CA THR A 410 10.50 -10.90 -11.85
C THR A 410 11.46 -10.96 -13.04
N ALA A 411 12.13 -9.85 -13.36
CA ALA A 411 13.11 -9.84 -14.44
C ALA A 411 14.32 -10.75 -14.15
N ARG A 412 14.81 -10.74 -12.91
CA ARG A 412 15.91 -11.62 -12.48
C ARG A 412 15.55 -13.10 -12.48
N LEU A 413 14.27 -13.44 -12.26
CA LEU A 413 13.78 -14.81 -12.41
C LEU A 413 13.68 -15.23 -13.88
N ALA A 414 13.36 -14.31 -14.80
CA ALA A 414 13.24 -14.59 -16.23
C ALA A 414 14.59 -14.82 -16.92
N LEU A 415 15.65 -14.32 -16.34
CA LEU A 415 17.03 -14.37 -16.86
C LEU A 415 17.87 -15.44 -16.20
#